data_fa87ebb139bc38b10c361443a875e64c
#
_entry.id   fa87ebb139bc38b10c361443a875e64c
#
_cell.length_a   1.000
_cell.length_b   1.000
_cell.length_c   1.000
_cell.angle_alpha   90.00
_cell.angle_beta   90.00
_cell.angle_gamma   90.00
#
_symmetry.space_group_name_H-M   'P 1'
#
loop_
_entity.id
_entity.type
_entity.pdbx_description
1 polymer ?
#
loop_
_entity_poly.entity_id
_entity_poly.type
_entity_poly.pdbx_seq_one_letter_code
_entity_poly.pdbx_strand_id
1 'polypeptide(L)'
;MTRSEFMDSLHRALVGSLTSSTVNENMRYYEEYFDTQIRSGQSEEEIIAGLGDPRLLAKTIIQASKYQAQNFSNQEYDEVYEDGSQDDSRNGKGYSQKIYRMPGWLLLIIVLVVAFVVISVLSSVVSMLLPIIIPVF
;
A
#
# COMPACT_ATOMS: atom_id res chain seq x y z
N MET A 1 -21.12 -20.15 6.17
CA MET A 1 -20.78 -19.01 7.08
C MET A 1 -21.42 -17.77 6.52
N THR A 2 -22.19 -17.07 7.33
CA THR A 2 -22.84 -15.80 6.96
C THR A 2 -21.88 -14.62 7.21
N ARG A 3 -22.18 -13.44 6.63
CA ARG A 3 -21.46 -12.18 6.92
C ARG A 3 -21.36 -11.92 8.43
N SER A 4 -22.49 -12.08 9.13
CA SER A 4 -22.53 -11.85 10.60
C SER A 4 -21.60 -12.79 11.35
N GLU A 5 -21.60 -14.06 11.02
CA GLU A 5 -20.71 -15.06 11.64
C GLU A 5 -19.23 -14.77 11.35
N PHE A 6 -18.92 -14.33 10.14
CA PHE A 6 -17.58 -13.93 9.74
C PHE A 6 -17.12 -12.72 10.56
N MET A 7 -17.93 -11.66 10.62
CA MET A 7 -17.61 -10.44 11.35
C MET A 7 -17.46 -10.69 12.86
N ASP A 8 -18.30 -11.52 13.46
CA ASP A 8 -18.23 -11.89 14.87
C ASP A 8 -16.96 -12.71 15.17
N SER A 9 -16.60 -13.64 14.31
CA SER A 9 -15.38 -14.43 14.43
C SER A 9 -14.12 -13.56 14.28
N LEU A 10 -14.12 -12.63 13.35
CA LEU A 10 -13.04 -11.66 13.16
C LEU A 10 -12.90 -10.76 14.38
N HIS A 11 -13.99 -10.20 14.88
CA HIS A 11 -14.00 -9.35 16.08
C HIS A 11 -13.41 -10.07 17.29
N ARG A 12 -13.88 -11.29 17.58
CA ARG A 12 -13.36 -12.08 18.70
C ARG A 12 -11.87 -12.38 18.59
N ALA A 13 -11.38 -12.60 17.37
CA ALA A 13 -9.96 -12.89 17.15
C ALA A 13 -9.07 -11.64 17.28
N LEU A 14 -9.61 -10.43 17.04
CA LEU A 14 -8.90 -9.17 17.20
C LEU A 14 -8.89 -8.64 18.64
N VAL A 15 -10.00 -8.86 19.37
CA VAL A 15 -10.14 -8.43 20.77
C VAL A 15 -9.09 -9.10 21.64
N GLY A 16 -8.43 -8.31 22.48
CA GLY A 16 -7.35 -8.78 23.37
C GLY A 16 -5.95 -8.72 22.76
N SER A 17 -5.83 -8.58 21.43
CA SER A 17 -4.54 -8.42 20.75
C SER A 17 -4.30 -7.01 20.24
N LEU A 18 -5.37 -6.25 20.03
CA LEU A 18 -5.34 -4.87 19.53
C LEU A 18 -6.11 -3.94 20.46
N THR A 19 -5.85 -2.64 20.35
CA THR A 19 -6.65 -1.62 21.05
C THR A 19 -8.08 -1.58 20.53
N SER A 20 -9.03 -1.18 21.36
CA SER A 20 -10.44 -1.06 20.96
C SER A 20 -10.63 -0.15 19.75
N SER A 21 -9.86 0.92 19.64
CA SER A 21 -9.89 1.81 18.48
C SER A 21 -9.50 1.07 17.20
N THR A 22 -8.39 0.36 17.22
CA THR A 22 -7.91 -0.41 16.05
C THR A 22 -8.87 -1.54 15.67
N VAL A 23 -9.47 -2.21 16.67
CA VAL A 23 -10.50 -3.23 16.41
C VAL A 23 -11.70 -2.59 15.70
N ASN A 24 -12.22 -1.47 16.20
CA ASN A 24 -13.37 -0.79 15.62
C ASN A 24 -13.08 -0.28 14.20
N GLU A 25 -11.90 0.25 13.93
CA GLU A 25 -11.49 0.67 12.59
C GLU A 25 -11.48 -0.49 11.60
N ASN A 26 -10.90 -1.62 11.99
CA ASN A 26 -10.89 -2.80 11.14
C ASN A 26 -12.30 -3.36 10.92
N MET A 27 -13.14 -3.41 11.95
CA MET A 27 -14.52 -3.87 11.81
C MET A 27 -15.29 -3.00 10.83
N ARG A 28 -15.21 -1.67 10.96
CA ARG A 28 -15.83 -0.74 10.02
C ARG A 28 -15.32 -0.91 8.60
N TYR A 29 -14.00 -1.08 8.42
CA TYR A 29 -13.41 -1.31 7.12
C TYR A 29 -13.99 -2.54 6.42
N TYR A 30 -14.11 -3.66 7.13
CA TYR A 30 -14.66 -4.89 6.55
C TYR A 30 -16.17 -4.82 6.34
N GLU A 31 -16.93 -4.10 7.17
CA GLU A 31 -18.34 -3.82 6.91
C GLU A 31 -18.52 -3.05 5.60
N GLU A 32 -17.77 -1.97 5.41
CA GLU A 32 -17.79 -1.18 4.17
C GLU A 32 -17.31 -2.01 2.96
N TYR A 33 -16.34 -2.87 3.17
CA TYR A 33 -15.86 -3.78 2.13
C TYR A 33 -16.97 -4.72 1.66
N PHE A 34 -17.68 -5.38 2.58
CA PHE A 34 -18.83 -6.21 2.25
C PHE A 34 -19.91 -5.43 1.50
N ASP A 35 -20.29 -4.26 1.99
CA ASP A 35 -21.30 -3.42 1.35
C ASP A 35 -20.90 -3.01 -0.08
N THR A 36 -19.65 -2.69 -0.29
CA THR A 36 -19.11 -2.31 -1.59
C THR A 36 -19.11 -3.48 -2.56
N GLN A 37 -18.69 -4.66 -2.11
CA GLN A 37 -18.65 -5.86 -2.94
C GLN A 37 -20.06 -6.35 -3.29
N ILE A 38 -21.00 -6.30 -2.36
CA ILE A 38 -22.41 -6.64 -2.61
C ILE A 38 -23.02 -5.68 -3.64
N ARG A 39 -22.74 -4.37 -3.55
CA ARG A 39 -23.20 -3.39 -4.55
C ARG A 39 -22.58 -3.65 -5.93
N SER A 40 -21.39 -4.21 -6.00
CA SER A 40 -20.75 -4.60 -7.26
C SER A 40 -21.30 -5.89 -7.85
N GLY A 41 -22.19 -6.59 -7.15
CA GLY A 41 -22.87 -7.80 -7.62
C GLY A 41 -22.29 -9.12 -7.12
N GLN A 42 -21.35 -9.08 -6.17
CA GLN A 42 -20.82 -10.31 -5.54
C GLN A 42 -21.77 -10.82 -4.44
N SER A 43 -21.86 -12.13 -4.30
CA SER A 43 -22.58 -12.77 -3.20
C SER A 43 -21.76 -12.75 -1.91
N GLU A 44 -22.43 -12.82 -0.75
CA GLU A 44 -21.73 -12.92 0.55
C GLU A 44 -20.78 -14.12 0.60
N GLU A 45 -21.18 -15.25 0.02
CA GLU A 45 -20.38 -16.46 -0.02
C GLU A 45 -19.09 -16.27 -0.86
N GLU A 46 -19.18 -15.59 -1.99
CA GLU A 46 -18.00 -15.28 -2.82
C GLU A 46 -17.04 -14.33 -2.09
N ILE A 47 -17.56 -13.34 -1.41
CA ILE A 47 -16.75 -12.39 -0.62
C ILE A 47 -16.04 -13.13 0.50
N ILE A 48 -16.75 -13.96 1.27
CA ILE A 48 -16.18 -14.74 2.38
C ILE A 48 -15.14 -15.74 1.86
N ALA A 49 -15.41 -16.40 0.73
CA ALA A 49 -14.46 -17.30 0.10
C ALA A 49 -13.16 -16.57 -0.32
N GLY A 50 -13.29 -15.34 -0.82
CA GLY A 50 -12.15 -14.50 -1.19
C GLY A 50 -11.34 -14.00 0.01
N LEU A 51 -11.99 -13.68 1.12
CA LEU A 51 -11.34 -13.24 2.37
C LEU A 51 -10.69 -14.40 3.14
N GLY A 52 -11.22 -15.61 2.98
CA GLY A 52 -10.75 -16.81 3.64
C GLY A 52 -11.20 -16.92 5.10
N ASP A 53 -10.40 -17.61 5.92
CA ASP A 53 -10.73 -17.81 7.35
C ASP A 53 -10.57 -16.50 8.15
N PRO A 54 -11.61 -16.08 8.90
CA PRO A 54 -11.56 -14.85 9.69
C PRO A 54 -10.47 -14.86 10.78
N ARG A 55 -10.07 -16.01 11.27
CA ARG A 55 -8.98 -16.14 12.26
C ARG A 55 -7.61 -15.90 11.62
N LEU A 56 -7.40 -16.38 10.40
CA LEU A 56 -6.16 -16.13 9.65
C LEU A 56 -6.08 -14.66 9.25
N LEU A 57 -7.18 -14.08 8.83
CA LEU A 57 -7.28 -12.65 8.54
C LEU A 57 -6.94 -11.80 9.77
N ALA A 58 -7.50 -12.13 10.94
CA ALA A 58 -7.18 -11.46 12.20
C ALA A 58 -5.68 -11.55 12.53
N LYS A 59 -5.07 -12.71 12.33
CA LYS A 59 -3.63 -12.91 12.55
C LYS A 59 -2.78 -11.98 11.68
N THR A 60 -3.16 -11.81 10.42
CA THR A 60 -2.49 -10.90 9.48
C THR A 60 -2.63 -9.44 9.93
N ILE A 61 -3.82 -9.03 10.36
CA ILE A 61 -4.08 -7.67 10.87
C ILE A 61 -3.25 -7.40 12.13
N ILE A 62 -3.21 -8.34 13.07
CA ILE A 62 -2.42 -8.22 14.30
C ILE A 62 -0.93 -8.08 13.99
N GLN A 63 -0.41 -8.87 13.06
CA GLN A 63 0.99 -8.76 12.64
C GLN A 63 1.26 -7.41 11.99
N ALA A 64 0.41 -6.96 11.08
CA ALA A 64 0.55 -5.66 10.43
C ALA A 64 0.56 -4.50 11.44
N SER A 65 -0.34 -4.52 12.42
CA SER A 65 -0.38 -3.54 13.52
C SER A 65 0.92 -3.50 14.34
N LYS A 66 1.49 -4.66 14.63
CA LYS A 66 2.78 -4.74 15.35
C LYS A 66 3.93 -4.13 14.55
N TYR A 67 3.99 -4.39 13.24
CA TYR A 67 4.99 -3.78 12.36
C TYR A 67 4.84 -2.26 12.27
N GLN A 68 3.61 -1.77 12.22
CA GLN A 68 3.37 -0.32 12.25
C GLN A 68 3.83 0.30 13.56
N ALA A 69 3.47 -0.27 14.70
CA ALA A 69 3.88 0.23 16.01
C ALA A 69 5.41 0.27 16.18
N GLN A 70 6.12 -0.74 15.67
CA GLN A 70 7.59 -0.77 15.70
C GLN A 70 8.22 0.31 14.81
N ASN A 71 7.62 0.59 13.66
CA ASN A 71 8.11 1.64 12.76
C ASN A 71 7.87 3.05 13.31
N PHE A 72 6.77 3.26 14.03
CA PHE A 72 6.51 4.55 14.69
C PHE A 72 7.46 4.79 15.87
N SER A 73 7.80 3.77 16.65
CA SER A 73 8.75 3.92 17.76
C SER A 73 10.20 4.15 17.31
N ASN A 74 10.56 3.73 16.10
CA ASN A 74 11.87 3.98 15.52
C ASN A 74 11.97 5.36 14.81
N GLN A 75 10.86 6.08 14.63
CA GLN A 75 10.82 7.38 13.96
C GLN A 75 10.96 8.57 14.92
N GLU A 76 10.89 8.33 16.23
CA GLU A 76 10.96 9.41 17.23
C GLU A 76 12.38 9.69 17.78
N TYR A 77 13.40 8.97 17.27
CA TYR A 77 14.80 9.22 17.60
C TYR A 77 15.69 9.18 16.37
N ASP A 78 15.55 10.17 15.50
CA ASP A 78 16.61 10.49 14.54
C ASP A 78 16.76 12.01 14.42
N GLU A 79 17.17 12.64 15.54
CA GLU A 79 17.97 13.86 15.47
C GLU A 79 19.42 13.46 15.26
N VAL A 80 19.84 13.60 14.02
CA VAL A 80 21.19 13.98 13.57
C VAL A 80 22.31 13.80 14.59
N TYR A 81 23.12 12.75 14.43
CA TYR A 81 24.57 12.84 14.55
C TYR A 81 25.21 11.92 13.49
N GLU A 82 25.80 12.56 12.49
CA GLU A 82 26.85 11.99 11.67
C GLU A 82 27.96 11.50 12.60
N ASP A 83 28.31 10.23 12.59
CA ASP A 83 29.69 9.77 12.50
C ASP A 83 29.76 8.26 12.18
N GLY A 84 30.77 7.95 11.41
CA GLY A 84 30.95 6.72 10.69
C GLY A 84 31.30 5.49 11.53
N SER A 85 31.37 4.41 10.83
CA SER A 85 32.09 3.15 11.04
C SER A 85 31.25 1.90 11.09
N GLN A 86 31.27 1.16 10.00
CA GLN A 86 31.65 -0.26 9.82
C GLN A 86 31.31 -1.24 10.96
N ASP A 87 30.60 -2.26 10.65
CA ASP A 87 31.02 -3.63 10.48
C ASP A 87 30.01 -4.69 10.96
N ASP A 88 29.69 -5.54 10.05
CA ASP A 88 29.64 -7.02 10.08
C ASP A 88 28.62 -7.81 10.89
N SER A 89 27.89 -8.62 10.13
CA SER A 89 27.54 -10.03 10.36
C SER A 89 26.37 -10.42 11.26
N ARG A 90 25.37 -10.95 10.70
CA ARG A 90 24.89 -12.35 10.68
C ARG A 90 23.38 -12.53 10.62
N ASN A 91 22.98 -13.06 9.45
CA ASN A 91 22.13 -14.24 9.28
C ASN A 91 20.80 -14.32 10.04
N GLY A 92 19.74 -13.95 9.35
CA GLY A 92 18.36 -14.30 9.67
C GLY A 92 17.52 -14.23 8.42
N LYS A 93 17.20 -15.36 7.79
CA LYS A 93 16.29 -15.50 6.65
C LYS A 93 14.90 -14.99 7.07
N GLY A 94 14.68 -13.69 6.91
CA GLY A 94 13.37 -13.09 6.87
C GLY A 94 13.09 -12.69 5.43
N TYR A 95 11.99 -13.14 4.86
CA TYR A 95 11.48 -12.62 3.61
C TYR A 95 11.18 -11.14 3.80
N SER A 96 12.18 -10.32 3.59
CA SER A 96 12.07 -8.89 3.56
C SER A 96 11.35 -8.54 2.26
N GLN A 97 10.05 -8.34 2.31
CA GLN A 97 9.40 -7.54 1.28
C GLN A 97 10.02 -6.15 1.38
N LYS A 98 10.98 -5.93 0.53
CA LYS A 98 11.58 -4.63 0.28
C LYS A 98 10.47 -3.72 -0.20
N ILE A 99 9.79 -3.05 0.72
CA ILE A 99 9.02 -1.85 0.37
C ILE A 99 10.09 -0.88 -0.11
N TYR A 100 10.15 -0.69 -1.41
CA TYR A 100 11.00 0.28 -2.07
C TYR A 100 10.60 1.65 -1.52
N ARG A 101 11.28 2.07 -0.48
CA ARG A 101 11.26 3.46 -0.04
C ARG A 101 12.07 4.20 -1.11
N MET A 102 11.37 4.55 -2.20
CA MET A 102 11.99 5.33 -3.27
C MET A 102 12.43 6.67 -2.66
N PRO A 103 13.73 6.96 -2.63
CA PRO A 103 14.19 8.27 -2.20
C PRO A 103 13.50 9.31 -3.11
N GLY A 104 13.03 10.41 -2.51
CA GLY A 104 12.23 11.43 -3.22
C GLY A 104 12.87 11.94 -4.52
N TRP A 105 14.19 11.87 -4.64
CA TRP A 105 14.94 12.23 -5.85
C TRP A 105 14.67 11.28 -7.04
N LEU A 106 14.37 9.99 -6.77
CA LEU A 106 14.01 9.01 -7.79
C LEU A 106 12.64 9.34 -8.39
N LEU A 107 11.68 9.79 -7.58
CA LEU A 107 10.40 10.32 -8.04
C LEU A 107 10.60 11.54 -8.94
N LEU A 108 11.52 12.44 -8.58
CA LEU A 108 11.86 13.61 -9.37
C LEU A 108 12.46 13.22 -10.73
N ILE A 109 13.32 12.22 -10.76
CA ILE A 109 13.89 11.68 -12.01
C ILE A 109 12.79 11.08 -12.90
N ILE A 110 11.86 10.30 -12.32
CA ILE A 110 10.76 9.70 -13.08
C ILE A 110 9.87 10.80 -13.69
N VAL A 111 9.52 11.82 -12.93
CA VAL A 111 8.74 12.96 -13.43
C VAL A 111 9.48 13.69 -14.55
N LEU A 112 10.80 13.89 -14.41
CA LEU A 112 11.62 14.56 -15.42
C LEU A 112 11.72 13.73 -16.71
N VAL A 113 11.86 12.39 -16.60
CA VAL A 113 11.86 11.49 -17.75
C VAL A 113 10.52 11.50 -18.46
N VAL A 114 9.41 11.45 -17.72
CA VAL A 114 8.05 11.53 -18.31
C VAL A 114 7.84 12.87 -19.01
N ALA A 115 8.23 13.98 -18.38
CA ALA A 115 8.15 15.31 -19.01
C ALA A 115 9.00 15.38 -20.28
N PHE A 116 10.19 14.81 -20.29
CA PHE A 116 11.06 14.76 -21.46
C PHE A 116 10.44 13.96 -22.61
N VAL A 117 9.82 12.81 -22.31
CA VAL A 117 9.12 12.00 -23.31
C VAL A 117 7.93 12.76 -23.90
N VAL A 118 7.15 13.43 -23.07
CA VAL A 118 6.00 14.24 -23.52
C VAL A 118 6.46 15.38 -24.45
N ILE A 119 7.51 16.11 -24.07
CA ILE A 119 8.07 17.20 -24.90
C ILE A 119 8.62 16.65 -26.22
N SER A 120 9.27 15.49 -26.21
CA SER A 120 9.79 14.81 -27.40
C SER A 120 8.68 14.44 -28.38
N VAL A 121 7.56 13.90 -27.87
CA VAL A 121 6.40 13.56 -28.70
C VAL A 121 5.73 14.82 -29.27
N LEU A 122 5.56 15.86 -28.47
CA LEU A 122 4.99 17.14 -28.93
C LEU A 122 5.87 17.80 -30.02
N SER A 123 7.20 17.78 -29.80
CA SER A 123 8.15 18.30 -30.80
C SER A 123 8.09 17.53 -32.12
N SER A 124 7.93 16.22 -32.07
CA SER A 124 7.76 15.38 -33.27
C SER A 124 6.48 15.72 -34.04
N VAL A 125 5.36 15.95 -33.34
CA VAL A 125 4.08 16.37 -33.97
C VAL A 125 4.20 17.74 -34.60
N VAL A 126 4.82 18.72 -33.94
CA VAL A 126 5.04 20.08 -34.48
C VAL A 126 5.94 20.02 -35.70
N SER A 127 7.02 19.21 -35.67
CA SER A 127 7.93 19.04 -36.82
C SER A 127 7.24 18.42 -38.03
N MET A 128 6.21 17.58 -37.82
CA MET A 128 5.43 16.99 -38.91
C MET A 128 4.40 17.98 -39.51
N LEU A 129 3.93 18.95 -38.71
CA LEU A 129 2.97 19.96 -39.16
C LEU A 129 3.64 21.15 -39.82
N LEU A 130 4.88 21.49 -39.51
CA LEU A 130 5.64 22.61 -40.08
C LEU A 130 5.73 22.58 -41.62
N PRO A 131 6.05 21.44 -42.29
CA PRO A 131 6.13 21.40 -43.75
C PRO A 131 4.78 21.53 -44.46
N ILE A 132 3.66 21.37 -43.73
CA ILE A 132 2.30 21.56 -44.31
C ILE A 132 1.88 23.03 -44.22
N ILE A 133 2.36 23.75 -43.20
CA ILE A 133 1.98 25.16 -42.97
C ILE A 133 2.80 26.12 -43.85
N ILE A 134 4.07 25.81 -44.15
CA ILE A 134 4.96 26.65 -44.93
C ILE A 134 4.49 26.85 -46.40
N PRO A 135 3.94 25.87 -47.15
CA PRO A 135 3.50 26.09 -48.52
C PRO A 135 2.12 26.77 -48.66
N VAL A 136 1.43 27.05 -47.55
CA VAL A 136 0.11 27.71 -47.56
C VAL A 136 0.22 29.25 -47.41
N PHE A 137 1.39 29.74 -47.08
CA PHE A 137 1.74 31.16 -47.06
C PHE A 137 2.75 31.48 -48.16
#